data_86e516357cb155fcef215c833f4e3001
#
_entry.id   86e516357cb155fcef215c833f4e3001
#
_cell.length_a   1.000
_cell.length_b   1.000
_cell.length_c   1.000
_cell.angle_alpha   90.00
_cell.angle_beta   90.00
_cell.angle_gamma   90.00
#
_symmetry.space_group_name_H-M   'P 1'
#
loop_
_entity.id
_entity.type
_entity.pdbx_description
1 polymer ?
#
loop_
_entity_poly.entity_id
_entity_poly.type
_entity_poly.pdbx_seq_one_letter_code
_entity_poly.pdbx_strand_id
1 'polypeptide(L)'
;MNVTEFAEQIVFGKTLEEKLQAPGKLSIDPERHSRAPLSSLATPGRPQDLKFRQGPGSLQTPSDDKLENEQSRGQLLHFLANHELLATELMALVLLKFPDAPREFRQGVLVTLQEEQEHTRMYMRRMKECGVEFGQYPVSGQFWKMIEPMRSPMDFVSQLSLTFEQANLDYLSLIHI
;
A
#
# COMPACT_ATOMS: atom_id res chain seq x y z
N MET A 1 3.53 -21.44 1.84
CA MET A 1 2.48 -20.44 1.54
C MET A 1 2.44 -20.23 0.04
N ASN A 2 1.28 -20.21 -0.56
CA ASN A 2 1.14 -19.83 -1.97
C ASN A 2 0.86 -18.30 -2.09
N VAL A 3 0.94 -17.77 -3.32
CA VAL A 3 0.74 -16.33 -3.57
C VAL A 3 -0.66 -15.86 -3.18
N THR A 4 -1.69 -16.67 -3.34
CA THR A 4 -3.07 -16.34 -2.98
C THR A 4 -3.22 -16.22 -1.46
N GLU A 5 -2.70 -17.17 -0.69
CA GLU A 5 -2.70 -17.12 0.77
C GLU A 5 -1.95 -15.90 1.30
N PHE A 6 -0.82 -15.57 0.69
CA PHE A 6 -0.04 -14.38 1.04
C PHE A 6 -0.81 -13.09 0.74
N ALA A 7 -1.42 -13.00 -0.43
CA ALA A 7 -2.23 -11.85 -0.81
C ALA A 7 -3.47 -11.68 0.09
N GLU A 8 -4.14 -12.78 0.45
CA GLU A 8 -5.25 -12.78 1.42
C GLU A 8 -4.80 -12.27 2.79
N GLN A 9 -3.66 -12.73 3.29
CA GLN A 9 -3.09 -12.26 4.55
C GLN A 9 -2.88 -10.75 4.54
N ILE A 10 -2.35 -10.19 3.44
CA ILE A 10 -2.13 -8.75 3.31
C ILE A 10 -3.45 -8.00 3.21
N VAL A 11 -4.36 -8.42 2.34
CA VAL A 11 -5.63 -7.71 2.08
C VAL A 11 -6.54 -7.72 3.30
N PHE A 12 -6.68 -8.87 3.98
CA PHE A 12 -7.62 -9.04 5.09
C PHE A 12 -6.98 -8.91 6.48
N GLY A 13 -5.66 -8.87 6.55
CA GLY A 13 -4.90 -8.72 7.80
C GLY A 13 -5.30 -7.47 8.59
N LYS A 14 -5.40 -7.61 9.89
CA LYS A 14 -5.82 -6.53 10.82
C LYS A 14 -4.66 -5.96 11.61
N THR A 15 -3.45 -6.44 11.41
CA THR A 15 -2.23 -5.96 12.04
C THR A 15 -1.20 -5.57 10.99
N LEU A 16 -0.28 -4.67 11.35
CA LEU A 16 0.84 -4.31 10.47
C LEU A 16 1.79 -5.50 10.27
N GLU A 17 1.92 -6.36 11.27
CA GLU A 17 2.74 -7.58 11.16
C GLU A 17 2.24 -8.49 10.04
N GLU A 18 0.92 -8.79 9.99
CA GLU A 18 0.32 -9.57 8.92
C GLU A 18 0.55 -8.96 7.54
N LYS A 19 0.51 -7.62 7.44
CA LYS A 19 0.67 -6.91 6.17
C LYS A 19 2.12 -6.76 5.71
N LEU A 20 3.04 -6.66 6.63
CA LEU A 20 4.45 -6.37 6.36
C LEU A 20 5.37 -7.58 6.55
N GLN A 21 4.83 -8.74 6.93
CA GLN A 21 5.64 -9.96 7.04
C GLN A 21 6.23 -10.33 5.68
N ALA A 22 7.56 -10.44 5.63
CA ALA A 22 8.24 -10.93 4.44
C ALA A 22 7.82 -12.39 4.18
N PRO A 23 7.38 -12.72 2.96
CA PRO A 23 7.05 -14.11 2.65
C PRO A 23 8.32 -14.97 2.63
N GLY A 24 8.22 -16.19 3.11
CA GLY A 24 9.22 -17.20 2.82
C GLY A 24 9.18 -17.60 1.32
N LYS A 25 9.57 -18.84 0.99
CA LYS A 25 9.39 -19.33 -0.38
C LYS A 25 7.91 -19.32 -0.76
N LEU A 26 7.54 -18.48 -1.74
CA LEU A 26 6.21 -18.45 -2.33
C LEU A 26 6.17 -19.34 -3.59
N SER A 27 5.12 -20.16 -3.69
CA SER A 27 4.80 -20.85 -4.92
C SER A 27 3.81 -20.03 -5.75
N ILE A 28 4.17 -19.72 -6.99
CA ILE A 28 3.31 -19.03 -7.97
C ILE A 28 2.59 -20.08 -8.83
N ASP A 29 2.22 -21.22 -8.30
CA ASP A 29 1.57 -22.28 -9.08
C ASP A 29 0.12 -21.92 -9.43
N PRO A 30 -0.24 -21.96 -10.74
CA PRO A 30 -1.61 -21.68 -11.17
C PRO A 30 -2.62 -22.77 -10.78
N GLU A 31 -2.16 -23.97 -10.40
CA GLU A 31 -3.02 -25.15 -10.25
C GLU A 31 -3.84 -25.21 -8.95
N ARG A 32 -3.73 -24.23 -8.06
CA ARG A 32 -4.49 -24.22 -6.78
C ARG A 32 -5.45 -23.05 -6.61
N HIS A 33 -6.01 -22.53 -7.70
CA HIS A 33 -7.04 -21.51 -7.63
C HIS A 33 -8.41 -22.14 -7.32
N SER A 34 -8.60 -22.58 -6.09
CA SER A 34 -9.89 -23.16 -5.66
C SER A 34 -10.90 -22.07 -5.26
N ARG A 35 -10.54 -20.80 -5.30
CA ARG A 35 -11.43 -19.70 -4.98
C ARG A 35 -11.75 -18.85 -6.21
N ALA A 36 -13.02 -18.43 -6.29
CA ALA A 36 -13.45 -17.47 -7.30
C ALA A 36 -12.66 -16.16 -7.14
N PRO A 37 -12.35 -15.47 -8.25
CA PRO A 37 -11.71 -14.17 -8.20
C PRO A 37 -12.47 -13.20 -7.29
N LEU A 38 -11.75 -12.39 -6.52
CA LEU A 38 -12.36 -11.37 -5.67
C LEU A 38 -12.98 -10.28 -6.56
N SER A 39 -14.29 -10.11 -6.50
CA SER A 39 -15.01 -9.17 -7.37
C SER A 39 -14.88 -7.72 -6.91
N SER A 40 -15.02 -7.45 -5.62
CA SER A 40 -14.98 -6.12 -5.03
C SER A 40 -14.67 -6.19 -3.55
N LEU A 41 -13.99 -5.18 -3.05
CA LEU A 41 -13.68 -5.01 -1.63
C LEU A 41 -13.70 -3.52 -1.26
N ALA A 42 -14.67 -3.12 -0.48
CA ALA A 42 -14.86 -1.70 -0.11
C ALA A 42 -13.66 -1.11 0.65
N THR A 43 -13.02 -1.88 1.52
CA THR A 43 -11.81 -1.49 2.27
C THR A 43 -10.97 -2.70 2.60
N PRO A 44 -9.63 -2.59 2.64
CA PRO A 44 -8.79 -3.66 3.17
C PRO A 44 -8.99 -3.83 4.68
N GLY A 45 -8.63 -4.98 5.22
CA GLY A 45 -8.45 -5.14 6.65
C GLY A 45 -7.32 -4.22 7.13
N ARG A 46 -7.50 -3.55 8.27
CA ARG A 46 -6.47 -2.65 8.84
C ARG A 46 -6.55 -2.60 10.37
N PRO A 47 -5.44 -2.30 11.06
CA PRO A 47 -5.46 -1.93 12.47
C PRO A 47 -6.44 -0.77 12.71
N GLN A 48 -6.97 -0.67 13.91
CA GLN A 48 -8.03 0.30 14.23
C GLN A 48 -7.60 1.75 14.01
N ASP A 49 -6.37 2.09 14.33
CA ASP A 49 -5.73 3.40 14.19
C ASP A 49 -5.37 3.75 12.73
N LEU A 50 -5.28 2.76 11.84
CA LEU A 50 -5.03 2.92 10.40
C LEU A 50 -6.26 2.73 9.52
N LYS A 51 -7.45 2.60 10.10
CA LYS A 51 -8.70 2.59 9.32
C LYS A 51 -8.93 3.92 8.62
N PHE A 52 -9.40 3.84 7.38
CA PHE A 52 -9.71 5.04 6.60
C PHE A 52 -10.75 5.90 7.31
N ARG A 53 -10.43 7.16 7.52
CA ARG A 53 -11.38 8.14 8.03
C ARG A 53 -12.04 8.88 6.88
N GLN A 54 -13.36 9.01 6.96
CA GLN A 54 -14.14 9.82 6.02
C GLN A 54 -14.34 11.22 6.62
N GLY A 55 -14.21 12.26 5.79
CA GLY A 55 -14.53 13.63 6.19
C GLY A 55 -13.52 14.67 5.70
N PRO A 56 -13.84 15.98 5.82
CA PRO A 56 -12.95 17.08 5.48
C PRO A 56 -11.86 17.24 6.55
N GLY A 57 -10.92 16.39 6.57
CA GLY A 57 -9.82 16.29 7.51
C GLY A 57 -8.80 15.26 7.04
N SER A 58 -8.89 14.86 5.75
CA SER A 58 -7.82 14.11 5.11
C SER A 58 -6.54 14.92 5.24
N LEU A 59 -5.51 14.29 5.73
CA LEU A 59 -4.21 14.86 6.01
C LEU A 59 -3.85 16.00 5.06
N GLN A 60 -3.72 17.19 5.61
CA GLN A 60 -2.93 18.21 4.98
C GLN A 60 -1.47 17.82 5.21
N THR A 61 -0.78 17.51 4.13
CA THR A 61 0.68 17.41 4.19
C THR A 61 1.21 18.76 4.68
N PRO A 62 2.22 18.76 5.57
CA PRO A 62 2.86 20.01 5.96
C PRO A 62 3.36 20.76 4.71
N SER A 63 3.24 22.07 4.70
CA SER A 63 3.86 22.90 3.67
C SER A 63 5.39 22.86 3.81
N ASP A 64 6.10 23.08 2.71
CA ASP A 64 7.56 22.95 2.62
C ASP A 64 8.31 23.76 3.68
N ASP A 65 7.82 24.96 4.01
CA ASP A 65 8.38 25.85 5.04
C ASP A 65 8.34 25.27 6.46
N LYS A 66 7.53 24.24 6.68
CA LYS A 66 7.39 23.54 7.99
C LYS A 66 8.27 22.30 8.11
N LEU A 67 8.92 21.86 7.03
CA LEU A 67 9.70 20.62 7.02
C LEU A 67 11.03 20.73 7.80
N GLU A 68 11.42 21.91 8.23
CA GLU A 68 12.54 22.07 9.19
C GLU A 68 12.21 21.51 10.57
N ASN A 69 10.92 21.38 10.91
CA ASN A 69 10.46 20.83 12.17
C ASN A 69 10.38 19.29 12.09
N GLU A 70 10.97 18.59 13.06
CA GLU A 70 10.98 17.12 13.13
C GLU A 70 9.57 16.52 13.12
N GLN A 71 8.63 17.09 13.86
CA GLN A 71 7.26 16.60 13.92
C GLN A 71 6.56 16.74 12.57
N SER A 72 6.79 17.82 11.85
CA SER A 72 6.26 18.03 10.49
C SER A 72 6.84 17.03 9.51
N ARG A 73 8.15 16.72 9.60
CA ARG A 73 8.77 15.63 8.84
C ARG A 73 8.15 14.30 9.17
N GLY A 74 7.95 14.00 10.45
CA GLY A 74 7.27 12.79 10.90
C GLY A 74 5.84 12.67 10.37
N GLN A 75 5.10 13.77 10.29
CA GLN A 75 3.75 13.81 9.70
C GLN A 75 3.77 13.53 8.20
N LEU A 76 4.74 14.09 7.44
CA LEU A 76 4.91 13.78 6.03
C LEU A 76 5.26 12.31 5.82
N LEU A 77 6.20 11.79 6.61
CA LEU A 77 6.58 10.37 6.56
C LEU A 77 5.42 9.43 6.90
N HIS A 78 4.54 9.83 7.82
CA HIS A 78 3.31 9.12 8.12
C HIS A 78 2.36 9.06 6.91
N PHE A 79 2.21 10.16 6.19
CA PHE A 79 1.44 10.21 4.96
C PHE A 79 2.06 9.29 3.89
N LEU A 80 3.37 9.35 3.67
CA LEU A 80 4.08 8.49 2.72
C LEU A 80 3.98 7.01 3.11
N ALA A 81 4.16 6.66 4.38
CA ALA A 81 3.99 5.29 4.85
C ALA A 81 2.58 4.73 4.57
N ASN A 82 1.54 5.57 4.67
CA ASN A 82 0.20 5.14 4.29
C ASN A 82 0.05 4.93 2.78
N HIS A 83 0.76 5.69 1.95
CA HIS A 83 0.80 5.49 0.50
C HIS A 83 1.40 4.13 0.14
N GLU A 84 2.55 3.79 0.69
CA GLU A 84 3.23 2.51 0.43
C GLU A 84 2.43 1.32 0.98
N LEU A 85 1.80 1.49 2.15
CA LEU A 85 0.90 0.47 2.67
C LEU A 85 -0.32 0.27 1.75
N LEU A 86 -0.88 1.34 1.19
CA LEU A 86 -1.97 1.25 0.21
C LEU A 86 -1.51 0.57 -1.08
N ALA A 87 -0.31 0.87 -1.58
CA ALA A 87 0.28 0.19 -2.74
C ALA A 87 0.44 -1.32 -2.48
N THR A 88 1.00 -1.69 -1.33
CA THR A 88 1.11 -3.07 -0.87
C THR A 88 -0.25 -3.80 -0.89
N GLU A 89 -1.29 -3.18 -0.32
CA GLU A 89 -2.64 -3.74 -0.25
C GLU A 89 -3.31 -3.83 -1.62
N LEU A 90 -3.12 -2.84 -2.50
CA LEU A 90 -3.66 -2.84 -3.86
C LEU A 90 -3.00 -3.89 -4.74
N MET A 91 -1.69 -4.07 -4.63
CA MET A 91 -0.97 -5.14 -5.36
C MET A 91 -1.42 -6.53 -4.89
N ALA A 92 -1.62 -6.72 -3.59
CA ALA A 92 -2.20 -7.95 -3.08
C ALA A 92 -3.63 -8.17 -3.60
N LEU A 93 -4.45 -7.11 -3.67
CA LEU A 93 -5.80 -7.17 -4.24
C LEU A 93 -5.76 -7.57 -5.73
N VAL A 94 -4.82 -7.04 -6.52
CA VAL A 94 -4.62 -7.42 -7.93
C VAL A 94 -4.38 -8.91 -8.10
N LEU A 95 -3.53 -9.50 -7.26
CA LEU A 95 -3.25 -10.93 -7.28
C LEU A 95 -4.50 -11.78 -6.97
N LEU A 96 -5.43 -11.26 -6.18
CA LEU A 96 -6.71 -11.90 -5.84
C LEU A 96 -7.80 -11.67 -6.91
N LYS A 97 -7.81 -10.50 -7.55
CA LYS A 97 -8.79 -10.18 -8.59
C LYS A 97 -8.47 -10.86 -9.93
N PHE A 98 -7.19 -11.02 -10.24
CA PHE A 98 -6.73 -11.54 -11.52
C PHE A 98 -5.84 -12.80 -11.35
N PRO A 99 -6.39 -13.88 -10.77
CA PRO A 99 -5.60 -15.09 -10.53
C PRO A 99 -5.10 -15.75 -11.83
N ASP A 100 -5.82 -15.54 -12.94
CA ASP A 100 -5.51 -16.11 -14.26
C ASP A 100 -4.66 -15.16 -15.13
N ALA A 101 -4.21 -14.01 -14.59
CA ALA A 101 -3.30 -13.12 -15.30
C ALA A 101 -1.96 -13.82 -15.60
N PRO A 102 -1.24 -13.42 -16.68
CA PRO A 102 0.02 -14.02 -17.04
C PRO A 102 0.98 -14.14 -15.86
N ARG A 103 1.73 -15.25 -15.81
CA ARG A 103 2.65 -15.54 -14.69
C ARG A 103 3.66 -14.42 -14.47
N GLU A 104 4.19 -13.89 -15.56
CA GLU A 104 5.18 -12.80 -15.55
C GLU A 104 4.61 -11.53 -14.93
N PHE A 105 3.36 -11.20 -15.26
CA PHE A 105 2.66 -10.09 -14.64
C PHE A 105 2.48 -10.31 -13.13
N ARG A 106 1.98 -11.46 -12.72
CA ARG A 106 1.77 -11.79 -11.30
C ARG A 106 3.09 -11.81 -10.53
N GLN A 107 4.16 -12.27 -11.16
CA GLN A 107 5.50 -12.25 -10.57
C GLN A 107 6.00 -10.82 -10.40
N GLY A 108 5.84 -9.96 -11.41
CA GLY A 108 6.17 -8.54 -11.32
C GLY A 108 5.42 -7.85 -10.19
N VAL A 109 4.10 -8.01 -10.13
CA VAL A 109 3.27 -7.46 -9.05
C VAL A 109 3.75 -7.94 -7.67
N LEU A 110 4.12 -9.21 -7.52
CA LEU A 110 4.63 -9.75 -6.27
C LEU A 110 5.97 -9.14 -5.86
N VAL A 111 6.88 -8.93 -6.80
CA VAL A 111 8.18 -8.28 -6.53
C VAL A 111 7.96 -6.85 -6.04
N THR A 112 7.17 -6.07 -6.77
CA THR A 112 6.87 -4.68 -6.38
C THR A 112 6.13 -4.62 -5.04
N LEU A 113 5.19 -5.53 -4.79
CA LEU A 113 4.52 -5.63 -3.48
C LEU A 113 5.53 -5.76 -2.33
N GLN A 114 6.57 -6.58 -2.50
CA GLN A 114 7.62 -6.77 -1.48
C GLN A 114 8.49 -5.52 -1.32
N GLU A 115 8.75 -4.79 -2.39
CA GLU A 115 9.43 -3.50 -2.37
C GLU A 115 8.62 -2.47 -1.58
N GLU A 116 7.30 -2.38 -1.80
CA GLU A 116 6.43 -1.46 -1.07
C GLU A 116 6.28 -1.83 0.43
N GLN A 117 6.35 -3.11 0.76
CA GLN A 117 6.43 -3.54 2.16
C GLN A 117 7.72 -2.99 2.82
N GLU A 118 8.86 -2.99 2.11
CA GLU A 118 10.11 -2.48 2.65
C GLU A 118 10.10 -0.94 2.73
N HIS A 119 9.54 -0.25 1.74
CA HIS A 119 9.34 1.20 1.79
C HIS A 119 8.48 1.60 2.99
N THR A 120 7.37 0.89 3.22
CA THR A 120 6.53 1.12 4.41
C THR A 120 7.34 0.98 5.70
N ARG A 121 8.13 -0.09 5.86
CA ARG A 121 8.98 -0.29 7.04
C ARG A 121 10.04 0.80 7.19
N MET A 122 10.63 1.25 6.09
CA MET A 122 11.62 2.32 6.08
C MET A 122 11.02 3.65 6.56
N TYR A 123 9.86 4.02 6.04
CA TYR A 123 9.15 5.23 6.50
C TYR A 123 8.71 5.13 7.95
N MET A 124 8.24 3.96 8.41
CA MET A 124 7.89 3.74 9.82
C MET A 124 9.09 3.93 10.75
N ARG A 125 10.28 3.44 10.39
CA ARG A 125 11.50 3.66 11.18
C ARG A 125 11.84 5.15 11.24
N ARG A 126 11.86 5.82 10.10
CA ARG A 126 12.24 7.23 10.02
C ARG A 126 11.25 8.16 10.72
N MET A 127 9.92 7.92 10.60
CA MET A 127 8.94 8.73 11.32
C MET A 127 9.04 8.56 12.84
N LYS A 128 9.40 7.37 13.31
CA LYS A 128 9.63 7.12 14.75
C LYS A 128 10.80 7.95 15.29
N GLU A 129 11.87 8.11 14.51
CA GLU A 129 12.99 9.01 14.87
C GLU A 129 12.55 10.47 14.96
N CYS A 130 11.51 10.87 14.21
CA CYS A 130 10.86 12.17 14.30
C CYS A 130 9.80 12.27 15.43
N GLY A 131 9.67 11.27 16.28
CA GLY A 131 8.72 11.24 17.40
C GLY A 131 7.26 11.02 16.97
N VAL A 132 7.02 10.42 15.80
CA VAL A 132 5.69 10.13 15.25
C VAL A 132 5.51 8.62 15.12
N GLU A 133 4.39 8.10 15.59
CA GLU A 133 4.02 6.69 15.42
C GLU A 133 3.02 6.52 14.26
N PHE A 134 3.11 5.37 13.56
CA PHE A 134 2.19 5.07 12.46
C PHE A 134 0.78 4.79 13.01
N GLY A 135 -0.20 5.55 12.55
CA GLY A 135 -1.57 5.57 13.08
C GLY A 135 -1.88 6.79 13.98
N GLN A 136 -0.86 7.59 14.33
CA GLN A 136 -1.06 8.82 15.13
C GLN A 136 -1.92 9.85 14.39
N TYR A 137 -1.85 9.90 13.08
CA TYR A 137 -2.67 10.79 12.26
C TYR A 137 -3.71 10.02 11.45
N PRO A 138 -4.84 10.65 11.07
CA PRO A 138 -5.83 10.03 10.20
C PRO A 138 -5.23 9.62 8.86
N VAL A 139 -5.67 8.52 8.29
CA VAL A 139 -5.23 8.05 6.96
C VAL A 139 -6.36 8.10 5.95
N SER A 140 -6.01 8.45 4.71
CA SER A 140 -6.92 8.50 3.57
C SER A 140 -6.93 7.17 2.82
N GLY A 141 -8.12 6.72 2.40
CA GLY A 141 -8.32 5.59 1.48
C GLY A 141 -8.66 6.04 0.06
N GLN A 142 -8.30 7.25 -0.35
CA GLN A 142 -8.70 7.77 -1.66
C GLN A 142 -8.13 6.92 -2.81
N PHE A 143 -6.86 6.54 -2.75
CA PHE A 143 -6.24 5.67 -3.76
C PHE A 143 -6.90 4.30 -3.83
N TRP A 144 -7.27 3.73 -2.69
CA TRP A 144 -8.02 2.48 -2.67
C TRP A 144 -9.32 2.61 -3.48
N LYS A 145 -10.10 3.66 -3.24
CA LYS A 145 -11.37 3.89 -3.95
C LYS A 145 -11.20 4.13 -5.45
N MET A 146 -10.08 4.69 -5.87
CA MET A 146 -9.79 4.95 -7.27
C MET A 146 -9.37 3.68 -8.01
N ILE A 147 -8.56 2.84 -7.40
CA ILE A 147 -7.92 1.68 -8.04
C ILE A 147 -8.72 0.39 -7.83
N GLU A 148 -9.38 0.21 -6.66
CA GLU A 148 -10.16 -0.99 -6.37
C GLU A 148 -11.16 -1.37 -7.48
N PRO A 149 -11.88 -0.44 -8.15
CA PRO A 149 -12.83 -0.78 -9.22
C PRO A 149 -12.22 -1.31 -10.52
N MET A 150 -10.90 -1.49 -10.60
CA MET A 150 -10.21 -2.04 -11.77
C MET A 150 -10.86 -3.34 -12.28
N ARG A 151 -10.96 -3.47 -13.60
CA ARG A 151 -11.59 -4.59 -14.29
C ARG A 151 -10.61 -5.48 -15.04
N SER A 152 -9.38 -5.01 -15.22
CA SER A 152 -8.32 -5.73 -15.91
C SER A 152 -6.95 -5.45 -15.30
N PRO A 153 -5.95 -6.32 -15.51
CA PRO A 153 -4.56 -6.03 -15.17
C PRO A 153 -4.05 -4.72 -15.78
N MET A 154 -4.50 -4.39 -16.99
CA MET A 154 -4.08 -3.17 -17.69
C MET A 154 -4.66 -1.91 -17.02
N ASP A 155 -5.90 -1.97 -16.51
CA ASP A 155 -6.48 -0.85 -15.75
C ASP A 155 -5.64 -0.56 -14.51
N PHE A 156 -5.21 -1.62 -13.80
CA PHE A 156 -4.34 -1.49 -12.64
C PHE A 156 -3.02 -0.82 -13.00
N VAL A 157 -2.31 -1.34 -14.00
CA VAL A 157 -1.00 -0.80 -14.40
C VAL A 157 -1.12 0.67 -14.81
N SER A 158 -2.12 1.00 -15.63
CA SER A 158 -2.33 2.37 -16.10
C SER A 158 -2.65 3.34 -14.97
N GLN A 159 -3.52 2.94 -14.03
CA GLN A 159 -3.91 3.78 -12.90
C GLN A 159 -2.79 3.90 -11.87
N LEU A 160 -2.08 2.81 -11.59
CA LEU A 160 -0.97 2.81 -10.65
C LEU A 160 0.18 3.69 -11.16
N SER A 161 0.67 3.44 -12.39
CA SER A 161 1.77 4.21 -12.98
C SER A 161 1.45 5.70 -13.08
N LEU A 162 0.22 6.04 -13.52
CA LEU A 162 -0.17 7.45 -13.64
C LEU A 162 -0.35 8.16 -12.30
N THR A 163 -0.69 7.42 -11.25
CA THR A 163 -1.06 8.01 -9.96
C THR A 163 0.09 7.99 -8.95
N PHE A 164 0.80 6.86 -8.84
CA PHE A 164 1.87 6.70 -7.84
C PHE A 164 3.21 7.26 -8.31
N GLU A 165 3.58 7.04 -9.57
CA GLU A 165 4.84 7.60 -10.09
C GLU A 165 4.81 9.12 -10.11
N GLN A 166 3.69 9.73 -10.51
CA GLN A 166 3.55 11.18 -10.48
C GLN A 166 3.62 11.72 -9.05
N ALA A 167 2.91 11.10 -8.11
CA ALA A 167 2.96 11.49 -6.70
C ALA A 167 4.38 11.35 -6.12
N ASN A 168 5.07 10.24 -6.42
CA ASN A 168 6.44 10.04 -5.95
C ASN A 168 7.41 11.06 -6.53
N LEU A 169 7.29 11.43 -7.81
CA LEU A 169 8.11 12.47 -8.43
C LEU A 169 7.87 13.84 -7.80
N ASP A 170 6.62 14.17 -7.51
CA ASP A 170 6.27 15.44 -6.85
C ASP A 170 6.81 15.51 -5.42
N TYR A 171 6.86 14.38 -4.69
CA TYR A 171 7.37 14.33 -3.31
C TYR A 171 8.88 14.06 -3.20
N LEU A 172 9.52 13.40 -4.17
CA LEU A 172 10.98 13.18 -4.17
C LEU A 172 11.76 14.48 -4.17
N SER A 173 11.22 15.55 -4.77
CA SER A 173 11.84 16.88 -4.70
C SER A 173 11.87 17.46 -3.28
N LEU A 174 10.96 16.99 -2.40
CA LEU A 174 10.84 17.44 -1.01
C LEU A 174 11.71 16.64 -0.03
N ILE A 175 12.15 15.44 -0.42
CA ILE A 175 12.95 14.53 0.44
C ILE A 175 14.46 14.81 0.32
N HIS A 176 14.88 15.52 -0.70
CA HIS A 176 16.29 15.92 -0.92
C HIS A 176 16.74 17.17 -0.15
N ILE A 177 16.02 17.55 0.89
CA ILE A 177 16.44 18.62 1.82
C ILE A 177 17.10 18.01 3.05
#